data_622a04d4c45a8bc3e32b4f53775979bf
#
_entry.id   622a04d4c45a8bc3e32b4f53775979bf
#
_cell.length_a   1.000
_cell.length_b   1.000
_cell.length_c   1.000
_cell.angle_alpha   90.00
_cell.angle_beta   90.00
_cell.angle_gamma   90.00
#
_symmetry.space_group_name_H-M   'P 1'
#
loop_
_entity.id
_entity.type
_entity.pdbx_description
1 polymer ?
#
loop_
_entity_poly.entity_id
_entity_poly.type
_entity_poly.pdbx_seq_one_letter_code
_entity_poly.pdbx_strand_id
1 'polypeptide(L)'
;FTSCAIIKGLKFDDDVINEVIEIQEKLHGSYGRNRKKLAIGIYPLEQIKLPIKFLAKKPDEIVFQPLEFPKEINARQILSQHPTGMEYGDLLKDCEEYPIFEDSNGEILSMPPIINSHKTGKITHDTTDVFIECSGFNKKYLDKTLNMIVCALADLGGKIYQMNVEDEVDGSFVSPNLENEKIKLDVNYINKNL
;
A
#
# COMPACT_ATOMS: atom_id res chain seq x y z
N PHE A 1 3.05 1.20 -11.34
CA PHE A 1 1.73 1.82 -11.10
C PHE A 1 1.45 1.93 -9.61
N THR A 2 0.59 2.89 -9.25
CA THR A 2 0.02 2.99 -7.91
C THR A 2 -1.46 3.35 -7.99
N SER A 3 -2.23 2.94 -6.97
CA SER A 3 -3.61 3.37 -6.73
C SER A 3 -3.73 3.70 -5.25
N CYS A 4 -4.45 4.74 -4.89
CA CYS A 4 -4.50 5.20 -3.50
C CYS A 4 -5.89 5.70 -3.08
N ALA A 5 -6.08 5.77 -1.76
CA ALA A 5 -7.30 6.24 -1.12
C ALA A 5 -7.00 6.88 0.23
N ILE A 6 -7.96 7.63 0.77
CA ILE A 6 -7.97 8.03 2.17
C ILE A 6 -9.20 7.41 2.85
N ILE A 7 -9.00 6.87 4.05
CA ILE A 7 -10.08 6.43 4.92
C ILE A 7 -10.07 7.29 6.16
N LYS A 8 -11.24 7.80 6.55
CA LYS A 8 -11.39 8.68 7.72
C LYS A 8 -12.37 8.15 8.74
N GLY A 9 -12.11 8.51 9.99
CA GLY A 9 -13.01 8.24 11.10
C GLY A 9 -12.93 6.82 11.64
N LEU A 10 -11.80 6.14 11.42
CA LEU A 10 -11.51 4.84 12.03
C LEU A 10 -11.27 5.00 13.54
N LYS A 11 -11.45 3.90 14.24
CA LYS A 11 -11.07 3.77 15.65
C LYS A 11 -10.17 2.55 15.77
N PHE A 12 -8.93 2.79 16.13
CA PHE A 12 -7.95 1.74 16.30
C PHE A 12 -7.80 1.37 17.77
N ASP A 13 -8.07 0.12 18.08
CA ASP A 13 -7.61 -0.59 19.26
C ASP A 13 -6.68 -1.73 18.82
N ASP A 14 -6.16 -2.50 19.76
CA ASP A 14 -5.23 -3.59 19.45
C ASP A 14 -5.86 -4.64 18.53
N ASP A 15 -7.16 -4.93 18.68
CA ASP A 15 -7.87 -5.92 17.87
C ASP A 15 -8.02 -5.41 16.42
N VAL A 16 -8.43 -4.16 16.22
CA VAL A 16 -8.56 -3.54 14.88
C VAL A 16 -7.21 -3.40 14.21
N ILE A 17 -6.15 -3.00 14.94
CA ILE A 17 -4.79 -2.94 14.38
C ILE A 17 -4.36 -4.32 13.87
N ASN A 18 -4.55 -5.36 14.68
CA ASN A 18 -4.21 -6.74 14.29
C ASN A 18 -5.03 -7.22 13.10
N GLU A 19 -6.34 -6.91 13.05
CA GLU A 19 -7.21 -7.27 11.93
C GLU A 19 -6.76 -6.61 10.63
N VAL A 20 -6.42 -5.32 10.67
CA VAL A 20 -5.92 -4.58 9.50
C VAL A 20 -4.59 -5.16 9.00
N ILE A 21 -3.66 -5.48 9.90
CA ILE A 21 -2.40 -6.14 9.57
C ILE A 21 -2.67 -7.51 8.93
N GLU A 22 -3.58 -8.30 9.50
CA GLU A 22 -3.93 -9.63 8.99
C GLU A 22 -4.52 -9.56 7.57
N ILE A 23 -5.43 -8.62 7.31
CA ILE A 23 -6.02 -8.38 5.99
C ILE A 23 -4.91 -8.02 4.99
N GLN A 24 -4.02 -7.10 5.36
CA GLN A 24 -2.91 -6.65 4.53
C GLN A 24 -1.97 -7.82 4.20
N GLU A 25 -1.55 -8.61 5.19
CA GLU A 25 -0.65 -9.75 4.97
C GLU A 25 -1.33 -10.89 4.18
N LYS A 26 -2.61 -11.14 4.38
CA LYS A 26 -3.37 -12.09 3.54
C LYS A 26 -3.40 -11.66 2.08
N LEU A 27 -3.60 -10.37 1.80
CA LEU A 27 -3.57 -9.84 0.44
C LEU A 27 -2.16 -9.89 -0.16
N HIS A 28 -1.12 -9.55 0.60
CA HIS A 28 0.29 -9.68 0.19
C HIS A 28 0.65 -11.13 -0.17
N GLY A 29 0.28 -12.08 0.67
CA GLY A 29 0.61 -13.49 0.49
C GLY A 29 -0.16 -14.14 -0.66
N SER A 30 -1.47 -13.93 -0.74
CA SER A 30 -2.35 -14.57 -1.72
C SER A 30 -2.38 -13.82 -3.04
N TYR A 31 -3.12 -12.72 -3.11
CA TYR A 31 -3.33 -11.94 -4.34
C TYR A 31 -2.04 -11.27 -4.82
N GLY A 32 -1.21 -10.80 -3.89
CA GLY A 32 0.12 -10.25 -4.15
C GLY A 32 1.21 -11.28 -4.46
N ARG A 33 0.94 -12.59 -4.30
CA ARG A 33 1.90 -13.68 -4.48
C ARG A 33 3.20 -13.45 -3.71
N ASN A 34 3.08 -13.28 -2.40
CA ASN A 34 4.20 -12.93 -1.52
C ASN A 34 4.90 -11.65 -2.00
N ARG A 35 4.11 -10.58 -2.16
CA ARG A 35 4.55 -9.23 -2.57
C ARG A 35 5.16 -9.13 -3.98
N LYS A 36 5.20 -10.22 -4.77
CA LYS A 36 5.77 -10.22 -6.13
C LYS A 36 4.92 -9.46 -7.15
N LYS A 37 3.63 -9.29 -6.90
CA LYS A 37 2.69 -8.65 -7.82
C LYS A 37 2.27 -7.27 -7.36
N LEU A 38 2.16 -7.09 -6.07
CA LEU A 38 1.74 -5.83 -5.45
C LEU A 38 2.22 -5.74 -4.00
N ALA A 39 2.30 -4.52 -3.52
CA ALA A 39 2.43 -4.18 -2.11
C ALA A 39 1.32 -3.22 -1.71
N ILE A 40 1.02 -3.18 -0.40
CA ILE A 40 0.05 -2.31 0.22
C ILE A 40 0.75 -1.55 1.33
N GLY A 41 0.60 -0.23 1.37
CA GLY A 41 1.02 0.60 2.49
C GLY A 41 -0.20 1.29 3.13
N ILE A 42 -0.19 1.40 4.45
CA ILE A 42 -1.19 2.12 5.23
C ILE A 42 -0.44 3.05 6.16
N TYR A 43 -0.84 4.33 6.16
CA TYR A 43 -0.10 5.40 6.85
C TYR A 43 -1.08 6.29 7.60
N PRO A 44 -0.81 6.65 8.88
CA PRO A 44 -1.53 7.69 9.58
C PRO A 44 -1.50 9.00 8.78
N LEU A 45 -2.67 9.54 8.45
CA LEU A 45 -2.76 10.74 7.60
C LEU A 45 -2.15 11.97 8.28
N GLU A 46 -2.19 12.02 9.61
CA GLU A 46 -1.61 13.08 10.43
C GLU A 46 -0.06 13.10 10.43
N GLN A 47 0.57 11.99 10.03
CA GLN A 47 2.04 11.87 9.98
C GLN A 47 2.64 12.21 8.63
N ILE A 48 1.81 12.46 7.61
CA ILE A 48 2.24 12.69 6.23
C ILE A 48 1.64 13.97 5.66
N LYS A 49 2.27 14.53 4.64
CA LYS A 49 1.81 15.75 3.99
C LYS A 49 1.64 15.55 2.48
N LEU A 50 0.40 15.72 2.03
CA LEU A 50 0.07 15.67 0.59
C LEU A 50 0.71 16.84 -0.18
N PRO A 51 1.00 16.67 -1.46
CA PRO A 51 0.88 15.43 -2.25
C PRO A 51 1.97 14.40 -1.93
N ILE A 52 1.64 13.12 -2.15
CA ILE A 52 2.59 12.01 -2.05
C ILE A 52 3.13 11.70 -3.44
N LYS A 53 4.43 11.47 -3.54
CA LYS A 53 5.12 11.06 -4.76
C LYS A 53 5.52 9.59 -4.68
N PHE A 54 5.24 8.85 -5.75
CA PHE A 54 5.79 7.52 -5.97
C PHE A 54 6.90 7.62 -7.01
N LEU A 55 8.11 7.33 -6.62
CA LEU A 55 9.31 7.56 -7.43
C LEU A 55 10.37 6.50 -7.16
N ALA A 56 11.44 6.47 -7.97
CA ALA A 56 12.59 5.61 -7.76
C ALA A 56 13.82 6.45 -7.40
N LYS A 57 14.65 5.93 -6.48
CA LYS A 57 15.93 6.52 -6.08
C LYS A 57 17.00 5.43 -6.00
N LYS A 58 18.27 5.86 -6.12
CA LYS A 58 19.40 4.94 -5.88
C LYS A 58 19.40 4.49 -4.42
N PRO A 59 19.75 3.22 -4.13
CA PRO A 59 19.70 2.67 -2.78
C PRO A 59 20.48 3.47 -1.72
N ASP A 60 21.56 4.14 -2.13
CA ASP A 60 22.39 4.92 -1.22
C ASP A 60 21.80 6.31 -0.90
N GLU A 61 20.81 6.76 -1.68
CA GLU A 61 20.06 8.01 -1.47
C GLU A 61 18.81 7.81 -0.60
N ILE A 62 18.44 6.55 -0.31
CA ILE A 62 17.29 6.19 0.48
C ILE A 62 17.74 5.91 1.91
N VAL A 63 17.43 6.80 2.83
CA VAL A 63 17.78 6.67 4.26
C VAL A 63 16.54 7.01 5.08
N PHE A 64 16.09 6.07 5.90
CA PHE A 64 15.00 6.28 6.86
C PHE A 64 15.08 5.23 7.97
N GLN A 65 14.29 5.41 9.02
CA GLN A 65 14.12 4.41 10.07
C GLN A 65 13.00 3.45 9.64
N PRO A 66 13.32 2.16 9.33
CA PRO A 66 12.29 1.17 9.03
C PRO A 66 11.37 0.93 10.24
N LEU A 67 10.13 0.55 9.97
CA LEU A 67 9.17 0.20 11.01
C LEU A 67 9.75 -0.87 11.95
N GLU A 68 9.63 -0.64 13.26
CA GLU A 68 10.16 -1.53 14.32
C GLU A 68 11.70 -1.72 14.31
N PHE A 69 12.41 -0.83 13.68
CA PHE A 69 13.88 -0.83 13.71
C PHE A 69 14.41 0.33 14.56
N PRO A 70 15.54 0.16 15.31
CA PRO A 70 15.95 1.13 16.32
C PRO A 70 16.59 2.42 15.79
N LYS A 71 16.94 2.48 14.51
CA LYS A 71 17.69 3.60 13.92
C LYS A 71 17.46 3.76 12.43
N GLU A 72 17.83 4.93 11.90
CA GLU A 72 17.91 5.15 10.46
C GLU A 72 19.03 4.33 9.84
N ILE A 73 18.74 3.74 8.69
CA ILE A 73 19.67 2.98 7.86
C ILE A 73 19.34 3.19 6.38
N ASN A 74 20.33 2.98 5.51
CA ASN A 74 20.10 3.08 4.07
C ASN A 74 19.40 1.83 3.50
N ALA A 75 18.90 1.94 2.27
CA ALA A 75 18.14 0.86 1.64
C ALA A 75 18.90 -0.46 1.55
N ARG A 76 20.21 -0.45 1.26
CA ARG A 76 21.02 -1.68 1.23
C ARG A 76 21.13 -2.35 2.61
N GLN A 77 21.24 -1.53 3.65
CA GLN A 77 21.23 -2.01 5.03
C GLN A 77 19.86 -2.55 5.43
N ILE A 78 18.77 -1.92 4.95
CA ILE A 78 17.41 -2.45 5.15
C ILE A 78 17.32 -3.87 4.59
N LEU A 79 17.75 -4.11 3.35
CA LEU A 79 17.70 -5.44 2.75
C LEU A 79 18.57 -6.49 3.47
N SER A 80 19.64 -6.07 4.15
CA SER A 80 20.59 -6.99 4.80
C SER A 80 20.43 -7.12 6.32
N GLN A 81 19.75 -6.18 7.00
CA GLN A 81 19.70 -6.12 8.47
C GLN A 81 18.27 -6.18 9.03
N HIS A 82 17.27 -5.69 8.26
CA HIS A 82 15.89 -5.73 8.70
C HIS A 82 15.26 -7.10 8.39
N PRO A 83 14.49 -7.74 9.31
CA PRO A 83 13.88 -9.04 9.06
C PRO A 83 13.09 -9.11 7.76
N THR A 84 12.18 -8.16 7.52
CA THR A 84 11.39 -8.08 6.28
C THR A 84 12.27 -7.79 5.06
N GLY A 85 13.35 -7.01 5.24
CA GLY A 85 14.35 -6.76 4.20
C GLY A 85 15.08 -8.03 3.77
N MET A 86 15.48 -8.86 4.73
CA MET A 86 16.11 -10.17 4.46
C MET A 86 15.14 -11.15 3.81
N GLU A 87 13.85 -11.10 4.17
CA GLU A 87 12.83 -11.98 3.62
C GLU A 87 12.46 -11.62 2.18
N TYR A 88 12.26 -10.33 1.88
CA TYR A 88 11.76 -9.85 0.59
C TYR A 88 12.81 -9.13 -0.26
N GLY A 89 14.04 -8.99 0.21
CA GLY A 89 15.11 -8.24 -0.46
C GLY A 89 15.44 -8.73 -1.87
N ASP A 90 15.23 -10.02 -2.14
CA ASP A 90 15.37 -10.59 -3.48
C ASP A 90 14.47 -9.94 -4.54
N LEU A 91 13.39 -9.26 -4.13
CA LEU A 91 12.51 -8.55 -5.04
C LEU A 91 13.14 -7.26 -5.60
N LEU A 92 14.15 -6.70 -4.94
CA LEU A 92 14.81 -5.45 -5.32
C LEU A 92 16.31 -5.61 -5.62
N LYS A 93 16.93 -6.74 -5.31
CA LYS A 93 18.40 -6.91 -5.37
C LYS A 93 19.04 -6.63 -6.75
N ASP A 94 18.29 -6.92 -7.82
CA ASP A 94 18.76 -6.76 -9.20
C ASP A 94 18.33 -5.39 -9.81
N CYS A 95 17.66 -4.54 -9.01
CA CYS A 95 17.25 -3.22 -9.44
C CYS A 95 18.36 -2.19 -9.19
N GLU A 96 18.59 -1.30 -10.15
CA GLU A 96 19.54 -0.19 -9.99
C GLU A 96 18.99 0.91 -9.08
N GLU A 97 17.67 1.11 -9.10
CA GLU A 97 16.92 2.05 -8.29
C GLU A 97 15.78 1.34 -7.57
N TYR A 98 15.45 1.80 -6.37
CA TYR A 98 14.38 1.25 -5.55
C TYR A 98 13.19 2.19 -5.48
N PRO A 99 11.96 1.65 -5.58
CA PRO A 99 10.75 2.46 -5.44
C PRO A 99 10.59 2.97 -4.02
N ILE A 100 10.15 4.22 -3.89
CA ILE A 100 9.78 4.82 -2.61
C ILE A 100 8.51 5.64 -2.74
N PHE A 101 7.78 5.77 -1.64
CA PHE A 101 6.80 6.82 -1.44
C PHE A 101 7.41 7.93 -0.59
N GLU A 102 7.25 9.18 -1.03
CA GLU A 102 7.77 10.37 -0.38
C GLU A 102 6.69 11.44 -0.29
N ASP A 103 6.58 12.11 0.84
CA ASP A 103 5.63 13.19 1.03
C ASP A 103 6.16 14.54 0.51
N SER A 104 5.33 15.59 0.57
CA SER A 104 5.72 16.92 0.10
C SER A 104 6.79 17.61 0.94
N ASN A 105 7.12 17.09 2.13
CA ASN A 105 8.23 17.55 2.97
C ASN A 105 9.53 16.80 2.68
N GLY A 106 9.51 15.78 1.81
CA GLY A 106 10.67 14.92 1.54
C GLY A 106 10.82 13.76 2.55
N GLU A 107 9.80 13.50 3.37
CA GLU A 107 9.80 12.37 4.29
C GLU A 107 9.45 11.08 3.54
N ILE A 108 10.25 10.04 3.73
CA ILE A 108 10.00 8.73 3.13
C ILE A 108 8.91 8.00 3.92
N LEU A 109 7.87 7.56 3.22
CA LEU A 109 6.79 6.78 3.79
C LEU A 109 7.12 5.28 3.82
N SER A 110 7.70 4.81 2.72
CA SER A 110 8.03 3.38 2.55
C SER A 110 9.01 3.15 1.41
N MET A 111 9.55 1.95 1.39
CA MET A 111 10.28 1.34 0.27
C MET A 111 9.54 0.06 -0.16
N PRO A 112 8.52 0.16 -1.04
CA PRO A 112 7.80 -1.01 -1.53
C PRO A 112 8.70 -1.97 -2.31
N PRO A 113 8.48 -3.27 -2.28
CA PRO A 113 7.47 -3.97 -1.48
C PRO A 113 8.00 -4.41 -0.10
N ILE A 114 9.02 -3.74 0.43
CA ILE A 114 9.80 -4.19 1.59
C ILE A 114 9.18 -3.73 2.91
N ILE A 115 9.20 -2.40 3.21
CA ILE A 115 8.89 -1.91 4.55
C ILE A 115 8.44 -0.44 4.56
N ASN A 116 7.57 -0.11 5.51
CA ASN A 116 7.17 1.26 5.83
C ASN A 116 8.20 1.94 6.74
N SER A 117 8.22 3.26 6.74
CA SER A 117 8.98 4.07 7.69
C SER A 117 8.32 4.02 9.08
N HIS A 118 9.13 4.02 10.12
CA HIS A 118 8.65 4.10 11.51
C HIS A 118 7.93 5.42 11.78
N LYS A 119 8.47 6.51 11.24
CA LYS A 119 7.94 7.88 11.46
C LYS A 119 6.56 8.07 10.85
N THR A 120 6.36 7.59 9.64
CA THR A 120 5.15 7.88 8.84
C THR A 120 4.20 6.69 8.73
N GLY A 121 4.63 5.47 9.04
CA GLY A 121 3.87 4.24 8.82
C GLY A 121 3.38 3.53 10.09
N LYS A 122 3.66 4.08 11.29
CA LYS A 122 3.22 3.45 12.54
C LYS A 122 1.82 3.89 12.90
N ILE A 123 0.84 2.98 12.78
CA ILE A 123 -0.53 3.17 13.27
C ILE A 123 -0.55 3.02 14.79
N THR A 124 -1.31 3.89 15.47
CA THR A 124 -1.50 3.88 16.92
C THR A 124 -2.99 4.00 17.26
N HIS A 125 -3.34 3.88 18.55
CA HIS A 125 -4.72 4.07 19.01
C HIS A 125 -5.25 5.50 18.78
N ASP A 126 -4.38 6.49 18.63
CA ASP A 126 -4.75 7.88 18.35
C ASP A 126 -4.99 8.14 16.85
N THR A 127 -4.60 7.21 15.98
CA THR A 127 -4.83 7.30 14.54
C THR A 127 -6.31 7.19 14.25
N THR A 128 -6.85 8.10 13.43
CA THR A 128 -8.26 8.07 13.01
C THR A 128 -8.42 8.07 11.51
N ASP A 129 -7.48 8.66 10.82
CA ASP A 129 -7.51 8.81 9.37
C ASP A 129 -6.25 8.16 8.79
N VAL A 130 -6.38 7.45 7.69
CA VAL A 130 -5.26 6.78 7.04
C VAL A 130 -5.22 7.07 5.54
N PHE A 131 -4.01 7.22 5.03
CA PHE A 131 -3.71 7.12 3.60
C PHE A 131 -3.35 5.68 3.28
N ILE A 132 -3.88 5.17 2.17
CA ILE A 132 -3.63 3.80 1.69
C ILE A 132 -3.09 3.90 0.28
N GLU A 133 -2.04 3.15 0.00
CA GLU A 133 -1.54 2.93 -1.36
C GLU A 133 -1.42 1.44 -1.68
N CYS A 134 -1.62 1.14 -2.95
CA CYS A 134 -1.28 -0.15 -3.55
C CYS A 134 -0.33 0.12 -4.71
N SER A 135 0.84 -0.50 -4.70
CA SER A 135 1.87 -0.34 -5.72
C SER A 135 2.23 -1.68 -6.36
N GLY A 136 2.59 -1.68 -7.64
CA GLY A 136 2.95 -2.90 -8.38
C GLY A 136 2.92 -2.73 -9.89
N PHE A 137 2.86 -3.86 -10.61
CA PHE A 137 3.12 -3.89 -12.05
C PHE A 137 1.86 -3.94 -12.92
N ASN A 138 0.67 -4.06 -12.33
CA ASN A 138 -0.58 -4.18 -13.09
C ASN A 138 -1.71 -3.39 -12.41
N LYS A 139 -2.14 -2.31 -13.07
CA LYS A 139 -3.14 -1.39 -12.54
C LYS A 139 -4.45 -2.10 -12.14
N LYS A 140 -4.96 -3.03 -12.92
CA LYS A 140 -6.20 -3.76 -12.59
C LYS A 140 -6.08 -4.57 -11.29
N TYR A 141 -4.89 -5.12 -11.01
CA TYR A 141 -4.64 -5.80 -9.74
C TYR A 141 -4.61 -4.81 -8.57
N LEU A 142 -4.00 -3.64 -8.78
CA LEU A 142 -3.92 -2.60 -7.76
C LEU A 142 -5.29 -2.05 -7.43
N ASP A 143 -6.09 -1.69 -8.44
CA ASP A 143 -7.44 -1.16 -8.25
C ASP A 143 -8.33 -2.15 -7.49
N LYS A 144 -8.28 -3.45 -7.83
CA LYS A 144 -9.02 -4.49 -7.10
C LYS A 144 -8.53 -4.68 -5.67
N THR A 145 -7.22 -4.64 -5.45
CA THR A 145 -6.64 -4.76 -4.12
C THR A 145 -7.02 -3.56 -3.26
N LEU A 146 -6.91 -2.36 -3.82
CA LEU A 146 -7.33 -1.14 -3.14
C LEU A 146 -8.81 -1.22 -2.76
N ASN A 147 -9.69 -1.64 -3.69
CA ASN A 147 -11.12 -1.79 -3.41
C ASN A 147 -11.38 -2.80 -2.28
N MET A 148 -10.66 -3.94 -2.25
CA MET A 148 -10.80 -4.92 -1.17
C MET A 148 -10.43 -4.33 0.19
N ILE A 149 -9.29 -3.65 0.30
CA ILE A 149 -8.83 -3.13 1.59
C ILE A 149 -9.66 -1.92 2.06
N VAL A 150 -10.05 -1.00 1.15
CA VAL A 150 -10.87 0.14 1.55
C VAL A 150 -12.28 -0.26 1.95
N CYS A 151 -12.86 -1.31 1.32
CA CYS A 151 -14.15 -1.86 1.74
C CYS A 151 -14.05 -2.52 3.12
N ALA A 152 -13.00 -3.30 3.38
CA ALA A 152 -12.78 -3.88 4.70
C ALA A 152 -12.66 -2.81 5.80
N LEU A 153 -11.90 -1.74 5.53
CA LEU A 153 -11.80 -0.61 6.48
C LEU A 153 -13.10 0.19 6.61
N ALA A 154 -13.93 0.23 5.56
CA ALA A 154 -15.27 0.83 5.66
C ALA A 154 -16.20 -0.01 6.55
N ASP A 155 -16.10 -1.34 6.50
CA ASP A 155 -16.86 -2.25 7.40
C ASP A 155 -16.42 -2.06 8.87
N LEU A 156 -15.17 -1.63 9.12
CA LEU A 156 -14.68 -1.21 10.44
C LEU A 156 -15.12 0.21 10.84
N GLY A 157 -15.99 0.85 10.05
CA GLY A 157 -16.58 2.16 10.34
C GLY A 157 -15.92 3.34 9.66
N GLY A 158 -14.90 3.14 8.85
CA GLY A 158 -14.21 4.18 8.10
C GLY A 158 -15.02 4.73 6.93
N LYS A 159 -14.77 5.99 6.56
CA LYS A 159 -15.35 6.64 5.38
C LYS A 159 -14.32 6.74 4.27
N ILE A 160 -14.65 6.20 3.09
CA ILE A 160 -13.77 6.16 1.92
C ILE A 160 -13.78 7.53 1.22
N TYR A 161 -12.58 8.06 0.93
CA TYR A 161 -12.37 9.25 0.12
C TYR A 161 -11.50 8.92 -1.08
N GLN A 162 -11.94 9.35 -2.24
CA GLN A 162 -11.20 9.24 -3.48
C GLN A 162 -10.04 10.25 -3.52
N MET A 163 -8.99 9.88 -4.26
CA MET A 163 -7.84 10.73 -4.52
C MET A 163 -7.62 10.88 -6.03
N ASN A 164 -7.13 12.05 -6.43
CA ASN A 164 -6.60 12.27 -7.76
C ASN A 164 -5.17 11.70 -7.80
N VAL A 165 -4.91 10.86 -8.78
CA VAL A 165 -3.57 10.32 -9.06
C VAL A 165 -3.12 10.88 -10.40
N GLU A 166 -1.95 11.50 -10.42
CA GLU A 166 -1.29 11.96 -11.64
C GLU A 166 -0.21 10.94 -12.00
N ASP A 167 -0.39 10.26 -13.13
CA ASP A 167 0.55 9.30 -13.67
C ASP A 167 1.18 9.88 -14.94
N GLU A 168 2.51 9.85 -15.03
CA GLU A 168 3.24 10.45 -16.16
C GLU A 168 3.00 9.70 -17.49
N VAL A 169 2.60 8.44 -17.43
CA VAL A 169 2.39 7.58 -18.60
C VAL A 169 0.91 7.49 -18.96
N ASP A 170 0.05 7.17 -17.98
CA ASP A 170 -1.37 6.89 -18.19
C ASP A 170 -2.26 8.12 -17.99
N GLY A 171 -1.68 9.26 -17.59
CA GLY A 171 -2.41 10.50 -17.30
C GLY A 171 -3.11 10.47 -15.94
N SER A 172 -4.01 11.45 -15.72
CA SER A 172 -4.67 11.61 -14.43
C SER A 172 -5.90 10.70 -14.32
N PHE A 173 -6.09 10.10 -13.15
CA PHE A 173 -7.27 9.31 -12.82
C PHE A 173 -7.67 9.47 -11.35
N VAL A 174 -8.85 8.98 -10.99
CA VAL A 174 -9.37 8.99 -9.62
C VAL A 174 -9.41 7.57 -9.09
N SER A 175 -8.94 7.35 -7.87
CA SER A 175 -9.03 6.08 -7.15
C SER A 175 -9.48 6.27 -5.69
N PRO A 176 -10.14 5.28 -5.07
CA PRO A 176 -10.62 4.04 -5.66
C PRO A 176 -11.83 4.24 -6.58
N ASN A 177 -12.02 3.37 -7.56
CA ASN A 177 -13.27 3.26 -8.30
C ASN A 177 -14.08 2.09 -7.75
N LEU A 178 -15.19 2.40 -7.07
CA LEU A 178 -16.09 1.42 -6.44
C LEU A 178 -17.36 1.17 -7.25
N GLU A 179 -17.38 1.57 -8.52
CA GLU A 179 -18.51 1.27 -9.40
C GLU A 179 -18.66 -0.25 -9.60
N ASN A 180 -19.92 -0.71 -9.52
CA ASN A 180 -20.23 -2.11 -9.71
C ASN A 180 -19.94 -2.56 -11.15
N GLU A 181 -19.15 -3.59 -11.32
CA GLU A 181 -18.99 -4.26 -12.63
C GLU A 181 -20.30 -4.94 -13.02
N LYS A 182 -20.78 -4.67 -14.23
CA LYS A 182 -21.96 -5.33 -14.80
C LYS A 182 -21.52 -6.53 -15.63
N ILE A 183 -21.92 -7.72 -15.22
CA ILE A 183 -21.65 -8.95 -15.96
C ILE A 183 -22.97 -9.44 -16.59
N LYS A 184 -22.95 -9.67 -17.90
CA LYS A 184 -24.09 -10.27 -18.62
C LYS A 184 -23.97 -11.79 -18.52
N LEU A 185 -24.95 -12.42 -17.90
CA LEU A 185 -25.02 -13.86 -17.77
C LEU A 185 -26.03 -14.44 -18.79
N ASP A 186 -25.65 -15.52 -19.50
CA ASP A 186 -26.58 -16.34 -20.30
C ASP A 186 -27.10 -17.48 -19.41
N VAL A 187 -28.35 -17.33 -18.97
CA VAL A 187 -29.03 -18.31 -18.12
C VAL A 187 -29.14 -19.68 -18.77
N ASN A 188 -29.36 -19.75 -20.07
CA ASN A 188 -29.45 -21.02 -20.79
C ASN A 188 -28.12 -21.75 -20.86
N TYR A 189 -27.00 -20.98 -21.02
CA TYR A 189 -25.66 -21.53 -20.98
C TYR A 189 -25.34 -22.08 -19.61
N ILE A 190 -25.67 -21.34 -18.53
CA ILE A 190 -25.45 -21.78 -17.15
C ILE A 190 -26.22 -23.05 -16.85
N ASN A 191 -27.53 -23.09 -17.13
CA ASN A 191 -28.39 -24.25 -16.87
C ASN A 191 -27.98 -25.51 -17.65
N LYS A 192 -27.32 -25.34 -18.80
CA LYS A 192 -26.81 -26.47 -19.58
C LYS A 192 -25.53 -27.09 -18.99
N ASN A 193 -24.80 -26.34 -18.16
CA ASN A 193 -23.51 -26.76 -17.59
C ASN A 193 -23.57 -27.07 -16.08
N LEU A 194 -24.77 -26.95 -15.46
CA LEU A 194 -25.10 -27.43 -14.13
C LEU A 194 -25.79 -28.79 -14.22
#